data_29b99bc3f0b71c248b11eaefec5378f4
#
_entry.id   29b99bc3f0b71c248b11eaefec5378f4
#
_cell.length_a   1.000
_cell.length_b   1.000
_cell.length_c   1.000
_cell.angle_alpha   90.00
_cell.angle_beta   90.00
_cell.angle_gamma   90.00
#
_symmetry.space_group_name_H-M   'P 1'
#
loop_
_entity.id
_entity.type
_entity.pdbx_description
1 polymer ?
#
loop_
_entity_poly.entity_id
_entity_poly.type
_entity_poly.pdbx_seq_one_letter_code
_entity_poly.pdbx_strand_id
1 'polypeptide(L)'
;SGGNTQVIAYSAQRYRIFGETLDIAVGNCLDRFARVIGLPNDPSPGYNIEQEAKKGRRLYSLPYGTKGMDVSLAGMLSATEAYTKDPRFRPTQYACTTDAPVDALANGRVWAGSSSHAIEKDMSALLATTEDNTDLDVITPADLCFSLQEHMFAMLVEITERAMAHIGSKDVLIVGGVGCNARLQEMMGIMAEERGGSVFATDERFCIDNGIMIAHAGLLAFRMGQTVPLEKSTTTQRYRTDTPHISWRA
;
A
#
# COMPACT_ATOMS: atom_id res chain seq x y z
N SER A 1 -5.06 -2.84 -0.48
CA SER A 1 -5.60 -4.10 0.04
C SER A 1 -5.07 -5.29 -0.76
N GLY A 2 -5.22 -6.50 -0.23
CA GLY A 2 -4.82 -7.73 -0.92
C GLY A 2 -5.66 -8.05 -2.15
N GLY A 3 -6.94 -7.72 -2.13
CA GLY A 3 -7.89 -8.09 -3.19
C GLY A 3 -8.20 -6.98 -4.17
N ASN A 4 -7.99 -5.73 -3.81
CA ASN A 4 -8.38 -4.57 -4.61
C ASN A 4 -7.51 -3.35 -4.28
N THR A 5 -7.15 -2.57 -5.30
CA THR A 5 -6.43 -1.29 -5.11
C THR A 5 -7.08 -0.25 -6.00
N GLN A 6 -7.61 0.80 -5.38
CA GLN A 6 -8.36 1.84 -6.07
C GLN A 6 -8.08 3.21 -5.46
N VAL A 7 -8.06 4.24 -6.30
CA VAL A 7 -8.14 5.64 -5.92
C VAL A 7 -9.59 6.10 -6.13
N ILE A 8 -10.23 6.51 -5.05
CA ILE A 8 -11.67 6.75 -5.02
C ILE A 8 -11.95 8.17 -4.53
N ALA A 9 -12.87 8.85 -5.17
CA ALA A 9 -13.45 10.10 -4.68
C ALA A 9 -14.96 9.95 -4.43
N TYR A 10 -15.51 10.79 -3.57
CA TYR A 10 -16.93 10.82 -3.29
C TYR A 10 -17.57 12.05 -3.97
N SER A 11 -18.60 11.81 -4.76
CA SER A 11 -19.32 12.87 -5.45
C SER A 11 -20.75 12.42 -5.79
N ALA A 12 -21.71 13.32 -5.63
CA ALA A 12 -23.10 13.07 -5.96
C ALA A 12 -23.64 11.77 -5.33
N GLN A 13 -23.41 11.60 -4.04
CA GLN A 13 -23.84 10.43 -3.23
C GLN A 13 -23.36 9.08 -3.77
N ARG A 14 -22.21 9.07 -4.45
CA ARG A 14 -21.55 7.86 -4.94
C ARG A 14 -20.04 7.94 -4.78
N TYR A 15 -19.45 6.80 -4.60
CA TYR A 15 -18.01 6.65 -4.79
C TYR A 15 -17.70 6.62 -6.29
N ARG A 16 -16.63 7.30 -6.69
CA ARG A 16 -16.15 7.37 -8.06
C ARG A 16 -14.74 6.82 -8.12
N ILE A 17 -14.52 5.77 -8.87
CA ILE A 17 -13.19 5.19 -9.07
C ILE A 17 -12.47 6.06 -10.11
N PHE A 18 -11.39 6.70 -9.69
CA PHE A 18 -10.53 7.50 -10.55
C PHE A 18 -9.43 6.67 -11.19
N GLY A 19 -8.94 5.68 -10.46
CA GLY A 19 -7.92 4.76 -10.94
C GLY A 19 -7.95 3.45 -10.16
N GLU A 20 -7.52 2.37 -10.79
CA GLU A 20 -7.45 1.05 -10.19
C GLU A 20 -6.26 0.26 -10.74
N THR A 21 -5.92 -0.84 -10.09
CA THR A 21 -4.96 -1.79 -10.64
C THR A 21 -5.62 -2.62 -11.74
N LEU A 22 -4.96 -2.71 -12.91
CA LEU A 22 -5.49 -3.40 -14.09
C LEU A 22 -5.34 -4.93 -14.01
N ASP A 23 -4.38 -5.41 -13.24
CA ASP A 23 -3.97 -6.82 -13.24
C ASP A 23 -3.92 -7.42 -11.85
N ILE A 24 -3.10 -6.92 -10.95
CA ILE A 24 -2.92 -7.45 -9.60
C ILE A 24 -3.00 -6.33 -8.56
N ALA A 25 -3.70 -6.55 -7.46
CA ALA A 25 -3.75 -5.61 -6.36
C ALA A 25 -2.39 -5.53 -5.63
N VAL A 26 -2.10 -4.35 -5.06
CA VAL A 26 -0.82 -4.07 -4.39
C VAL A 26 -0.48 -5.12 -3.32
N GLY A 27 -1.41 -5.42 -2.42
CA GLY A 27 -1.16 -6.41 -1.36
C GLY A 27 -0.87 -7.79 -1.92
N ASN A 28 -1.62 -8.24 -2.93
CA ASN A 28 -1.39 -9.53 -3.58
C ASN A 28 -0.03 -9.55 -4.33
N CYS A 29 0.41 -8.42 -4.88
CA CYS A 29 1.73 -8.29 -5.49
C CYS A 29 2.84 -8.49 -4.44
N LEU A 30 2.74 -7.80 -3.29
CA LEU A 30 3.67 -7.95 -2.18
C LEU A 30 3.69 -9.39 -1.63
N ASP A 31 2.51 -9.98 -1.41
CA ASP A 31 2.38 -11.34 -0.90
C ASP A 31 3.01 -12.39 -1.83
N ARG A 32 2.85 -12.21 -3.14
CA ARG A 32 3.47 -13.09 -4.13
C ARG A 32 4.98 -12.98 -4.09
N PHE A 33 5.51 -11.76 -4.07
CA PHE A 33 6.96 -11.57 -4.03
C PHE A 33 7.56 -12.08 -2.71
N ALA A 34 6.89 -11.87 -1.57
CA ALA A 34 7.30 -12.42 -0.28
C ALA A 34 7.50 -13.95 -0.34
N ARG A 35 6.56 -14.66 -0.99
CA ARG A 35 6.69 -16.12 -1.19
C ARG A 35 7.86 -16.50 -2.09
N VAL A 36 8.13 -15.73 -3.13
CA VAL A 36 9.25 -15.98 -4.06
C VAL A 36 10.58 -15.93 -3.34
N ILE A 37 10.77 -14.99 -2.41
CA ILE A 37 12.00 -14.84 -1.64
C ILE A 37 11.99 -15.62 -0.32
N GLY A 38 10.92 -16.35 -0.01
CA GLY A 38 10.81 -17.24 1.15
C GLY A 38 10.56 -16.52 2.47
N LEU A 39 9.99 -15.31 2.47
CA LEU A 39 9.59 -14.63 3.70
C LEU A 39 8.46 -15.38 4.42
N PRO A 40 8.45 -15.38 5.77
CA PRO A 40 7.37 -15.99 6.54
C PRO A 40 6.02 -15.31 6.26
N ASN A 41 4.93 -16.02 6.54
CA ASN A 41 3.59 -15.48 6.41
C ASN A 41 3.14 -14.69 7.65
N ASP A 42 3.78 -14.90 8.79
CA ASP A 42 3.43 -14.28 10.06
C ASP A 42 4.29 -13.03 10.32
N PRO A 43 3.74 -11.89 10.77
CA PRO A 43 2.30 -11.60 10.98
C PRO A 43 1.55 -11.37 9.67
N SER A 44 2.19 -10.93 8.61
CA SER A 44 1.69 -10.88 7.23
C SER A 44 2.83 -10.70 6.23
N PRO A 45 2.72 -11.25 5.01
CA PRO A 45 3.77 -11.13 4.00
C PRO A 45 4.10 -9.68 3.66
N GLY A 46 3.08 -8.82 3.50
CA GLY A 46 3.26 -7.40 3.19
C GLY A 46 4.03 -6.64 4.28
N TYR A 47 3.76 -6.93 5.55
CA TYR A 47 4.54 -6.39 6.67
C TYR A 47 5.99 -6.85 6.64
N ASN A 48 6.22 -8.13 6.35
CA ASN A 48 7.57 -8.68 6.27
C ASN A 48 8.37 -8.08 5.10
N ILE A 49 7.72 -7.81 3.96
CA ILE A 49 8.33 -7.03 2.86
C ILE A 49 8.74 -5.64 3.34
N GLU A 50 7.90 -4.95 4.09
CA GLU A 50 8.22 -3.62 4.65
C GLU A 50 9.45 -3.68 5.58
N GLN A 51 9.50 -4.66 6.49
CA GLN A 51 10.63 -4.81 7.39
C GLN A 51 11.93 -5.15 6.65
N GLU A 52 11.84 -5.97 5.61
CA GLU A 52 12.99 -6.31 4.78
C GLU A 52 13.45 -5.13 3.94
N ALA A 53 12.52 -4.37 3.36
CA ALA A 53 12.79 -3.16 2.58
C ALA A 53 13.57 -2.10 3.38
N LYS A 54 13.35 -1.99 4.70
CA LYS A 54 14.12 -1.07 5.58
C LYS A 54 15.61 -1.35 5.63
N LYS A 55 16.05 -2.56 5.26
CA LYS A 55 17.45 -2.97 5.20
C LYS A 55 18.06 -2.72 3.82
N GLY A 56 17.21 -2.53 2.80
CA GLY A 56 17.62 -2.27 1.42
C GLY A 56 18.33 -0.93 1.29
N ARG A 57 19.34 -0.89 0.41
CA ARG A 57 20.16 0.30 0.15
C ARG A 57 20.26 0.65 -1.32
N ARG A 58 19.90 -0.29 -2.21
CA ARG A 58 19.99 -0.12 -3.65
C ARG A 58 18.62 -0.17 -4.30
N LEU A 59 18.40 0.79 -5.19
CA LEU A 59 17.20 0.86 -6.01
C LEU A 59 17.48 0.24 -7.38
N TYR A 60 16.87 -0.91 -7.64
CA TYR A 60 16.91 -1.56 -8.95
C TYR A 60 15.81 -0.98 -9.85
N SER A 61 16.14 -0.79 -11.11
CA SER A 61 15.17 -0.31 -12.09
C SER A 61 14.09 -1.36 -12.34
N LEU A 62 12.84 -0.98 -12.16
CA LEU A 62 11.67 -1.81 -12.40
C LEU A 62 10.75 -1.11 -13.41
N PRO A 63 9.94 -1.87 -14.18
CA PRO A 63 8.98 -1.28 -15.08
C PRO A 63 7.99 -0.37 -14.34
N TYR A 64 7.85 0.86 -14.80
CA TYR A 64 6.91 1.83 -14.25
C TYR A 64 5.64 1.84 -15.12
N GLY A 65 4.55 1.28 -14.61
CA GLY A 65 3.38 0.94 -15.40
C GLY A 65 2.13 1.77 -15.09
N THR A 66 2.22 3.11 -15.07
CA THR A 66 1.02 3.97 -15.02
C THR A 66 0.40 4.08 -16.42
N LYS A 67 -0.91 3.89 -16.51
CA LYS A 67 -1.71 4.00 -17.73
C LYS A 67 -2.87 4.98 -17.50
N GLY A 68 -2.58 6.28 -17.67
CA GLY A 68 -3.51 7.33 -17.27
C GLY A 68 -3.66 7.38 -15.76
N MET A 69 -4.84 6.99 -15.26
CA MET A 69 -5.14 6.92 -13.82
C MET A 69 -5.00 5.50 -13.25
N ASP A 70 -4.80 4.50 -14.12
CA ASP A 70 -4.68 3.10 -13.73
C ASP A 70 -3.21 2.68 -13.63
N VAL A 71 -2.95 1.61 -12.88
CA VAL A 71 -1.61 1.04 -12.70
C VAL A 71 -1.59 -0.44 -13.03
N SER A 72 -0.46 -0.91 -13.57
CA SER A 72 -0.19 -2.32 -13.86
C SER A 72 1.02 -2.78 -13.06
N LEU A 73 0.87 -3.79 -12.25
CA LEU A 73 1.89 -4.30 -11.34
C LEU A 73 2.46 -5.67 -11.75
N ALA A 74 1.79 -6.40 -12.63
CA ALA A 74 2.25 -7.74 -13.03
C ALA A 74 3.63 -7.71 -13.70
N GLY A 75 3.88 -6.73 -14.56
CA GLY A 75 5.18 -6.54 -15.18
C GLY A 75 6.30 -6.23 -14.18
N MET A 76 5.99 -5.38 -13.18
CA MET A 76 6.91 -5.07 -12.09
C MET A 76 7.23 -6.30 -11.25
N LEU A 77 6.22 -7.09 -10.86
CA LEU A 77 6.38 -8.34 -10.13
C LEU A 77 7.28 -9.31 -10.90
N SER A 78 6.99 -9.54 -12.19
CA SER A 78 7.79 -10.44 -13.04
C SER A 78 9.23 -9.97 -13.19
N ALA A 79 9.47 -8.66 -13.31
CA ALA A 79 10.82 -8.11 -13.37
C ALA A 79 11.57 -8.31 -12.04
N THR A 80 10.90 -8.08 -10.90
CA THR A 80 11.50 -8.31 -9.58
C THR A 80 11.81 -9.81 -9.37
N GLU A 81 10.91 -10.70 -9.79
CA GLU A 81 11.14 -12.15 -9.78
C GLU A 81 12.32 -12.55 -10.68
N ALA A 82 12.53 -11.87 -11.81
CA ALA A 82 13.66 -12.16 -12.69
C ALA A 82 15.01 -11.87 -12.01
N TYR A 83 15.10 -10.82 -11.18
CA TYR A 83 16.30 -10.55 -10.39
C TYR A 83 16.66 -11.67 -9.41
N THR A 84 15.70 -12.42 -8.89
CA THR A 84 15.98 -13.57 -8.00
C THR A 84 16.63 -14.74 -8.73
N LYS A 85 16.60 -14.75 -10.07
CA LYS A 85 17.24 -15.77 -10.93
C LYS A 85 18.61 -15.33 -11.43
N ASP A 86 19.01 -14.08 -11.17
CA ASP A 86 20.32 -13.55 -11.52
C ASP A 86 21.42 -14.29 -10.73
N PRO A 87 22.55 -14.69 -11.35
CA PRO A 87 23.67 -15.34 -10.64
C PRO A 87 24.25 -14.53 -9.47
N ARG A 88 24.03 -13.22 -9.45
CA ARG A 88 24.46 -12.32 -8.39
C ARG A 88 23.50 -12.29 -7.19
N PHE A 89 22.31 -12.88 -7.33
CA PHE A 89 21.35 -12.93 -6.24
C PHE A 89 21.85 -13.82 -5.10
N ARG A 90 21.78 -13.32 -3.88
CA ARG A 90 22.14 -14.04 -2.67
C ARG A 90 20.91 -14.14 -1.77
N PRO A 91 20.22 -15.28 -1.74
CA PRO A 91 19.07 -15.49 -0.88
C PRO A 91 19.48 -15.41 0.60
N THR A 92 18.64 -14.76 1.39
CA THR A 92 18.76 -14.79 2.85
C THR A 92 17.98 -15.99 3.37
N GLN A 93 18.57 -16.78 4.29
CA GLN A 93 17.81 -17.80 4.99
C GLN A 93 16.97 -17.13 6.07
N TYR A 94 15.67 -17.07 5.86
CA TYR A 94 14.73 -16.62 6.88
C TYR A 94 14.39 -17.82 7.78
N ALA A 95 14.73 -17.73 9.08
CA ALA A 95 14.31 -18.72 10.05
C ALA A 95 12.78 -18.68 10.15
N CYS A 96 12.15 -19.84 9.99
CA CYS A 96 10.74 -20.01 10.29
C CYS A 96 10.57 -19.90 11.82
N THR A 97 10.37 -18.69 12.33
CA THR A 97 10.12 -18.49 13.76
C THR A 97 8.64 -18.74 14.01
N THR A 98 8.33 -19.95 14.47
CA THR A 98 7.02 -20.29 15.04
C THR A 98 6.81 -19.69 16.44
N ASP A 99 7.80 -18.99 16.98
CA ASP A 99 7.81 -18.46 18.35
C ASP A 99 8.21 -16.97 18.37
N ALA A 100 7.37 -16.10 17.86
CA ALA A 100 7.50 -14.67 18.12
C ALA A 100 6.44 -14.21 19.13
N PRO A 101 6.81 -13.51 20.23
CA PRO A 101 5.84 -13.03 21.21
C PRO A 101 4.94 -11.94 20.60
N VAL A 102 3.67 -12.02 20.94
CA VAL A 102 2.54 -11.21 20.41
C VAL A 102 2.58 -9.73 20.84
N ASP A 103 3.62 -9.30 21.56
CA ASP A 103 3.69 -7.99 22.21
C ASP A 103 4.25 -6.84 21.33
N ALA A 104 4.54 -7.09 20.05
CA ALA A 104 5.09 -6.06 19.16
C ALA A 104 4.02 -5.11 18.57
N LEU A 105 2.74 -5.33 18.81
CA LEU A 105 1.62 -4.58 18.21
C LEU A 105 1.14 -3.36 19.01
N ALA A 106 1.81 -3.00 20.12
CA ALA A 106 1.31 -2.01 21.07
C ALA A 106 2.04 -0.68 21.03
N ASN A 107 2.31 -0.09 19.86
CA ASN A 107 2.74 1.32 19.84
C ASN A 107 2.10 2.05 18.66
N GLY A 108 0.89 2.56 18.90
CA GLY A 108 0.26 3.55 18.02
C GLY A 108 1.15 4.78 17.86
N ARG A 109 1.83 4.89 16.74
CA ARG A 109 2.50 6.13 16.36
C ARG A 109 1.54 6.98 15.56
N VAL A 110 1.01 8.01 16.22
CA VAL A 110 0.46 9.18 15.53
C VAL A 110 1.63 9.83 14.80
N TRP A 111 1.50 9.97 13.49
CA TRP A 111 2.49 10.66 12.67
C TRP A 111 2.59 12.13 13.13
N ALA A 112 3.73 12.52 13.67
CA ALA A 112 4.09 13.90 13.93
C ALA A 112 4.98 14.35 12.77
N GLY A 113 4.47 15.30 11.97
CA GLY A 113 5.11 15.82 10.77
C GLY A 113 6.61 16.06 10.93
N SER A 114 7.39 15.45 10.07
CA SER A 114 8.81 15.74 9.93
C SER A 114 9.01 16.77 8.82
N SER A 115 9.73 17.83 9.14
CA SER A 115 10.02 18.95 8.23
C SER A 115 10.82 18.49 7.00
N SER A 116 10.56 19.10 5.85
CA SER A 116 11.22 18.90 4.55
C SER A 116 12.76 18.88 4.57
N HIS A 117 13.39 19.43 5.60
CA HIS A 117 14.86 19.45 5.78
C HIS A 117 15.47 18.06 6.12
N ALA A 118 14.68 17.10 6.60
CA ALA A 118 15.18 15.76 6.91
C ALA A 118 15.37 14.91 5.65
N ILE A 119 14.59 15.18 4.60
CA ILE A 119 14.54 14.37 3.36
C ILE A 119 15.73 14.69 2.46
N GLU A 120 16.17 15.95 2.37
CA GLU A 120 17.39 16.31 1.63
C GLU A 120 18.64 15.68 2.24
N LYS A 121 18.69 15.52 3.55
CA LYS A 121 19.81 14.91 4.24
C LYS A 121 19.91 13.41 4.03
N ASP A 122 18.77 12.71 3.96
CA ASP A 122 18.72 11.25 3.70
C ASP A 122 19.03 10.93 2.23
N MET A 123 18.53 11.74 1.28
CA MET A 123 18.86 11.55 -0.15
C MET A 123 20.32 11.84 -0.45
N SER A 124 20.91 12.87 0.16
CA SER A 124 22.34 13.17 -0.02
C SER A 124 23.23 12.12 0.65
N ALA A 125 22.81 11.54 1.77
CA ALA A 125 23.50 10.42 2.42
C ALA A 125 23.40 9.14 1.57
N LEU A 126 22.26 8.88 0.93
CA LEU A 126 22.07 7.75 0.01
C LEU A 126 22.95 7.87 -1.25
N LEU A 127 23.16 9.10 -1.75
CA LEU A 127 24.00 9.38 -2.90
C LEU A 127 25.50 9.46 -2.54
N ALA A 128 25.84 9.77 -1.30
CA ALA A 128 27.23 9.90 -0.83
C ALA A 128 27.90 8.56 -0.44
N THR A 129 27.15 7.44 -0.36
CA THR A 129 27.71 6.11 -0.02
C THR A 129 28.23 5.33 -1.25
N THR A 130 28.57 6.00 -2.35
CA THR A 130 29.11 5.36 -3.57
C THR A 130 30.61 5.11 -3.53
N GLU A 131 31.24 5.17 -2.38
CA GLU A 131 32.68 4.88 -2.26
C GLU A 131 32.97 3.73 -1.30
N ASP A 132 32.57 2.49 -1.66
CA ASP A 132 33.34 1.29 -1.31
C ASP A 132 33.01 0.14 -2.29
N ASN A 133 33.98 -0.18 -3.14
CA ASN A 133 33.77 -0.79 -4.45
C ASN A 133 33.83 -2.33 -4.47
N THR A 134 33.69 -3.02 -3.34
CA THR A 134 33.83 -4.50 -3.24
C THR A 134 32.52 -5.28 -3.12
N ASP A 135 31.38 -4.62 -2.79
CA ASP A 135 30.07 -5.25 -2.65
C ASP A 135 29.07 -4.88 -3.76
N LEU A 136 29.54 -4.21 -4.80
CA LEU A 136 28.68 -3.61 -5.87
C LEU A 136 27.97 -4.64 -6.76
N ASP A 137 28.24 -5.92 -6.61
CA ASP A 137 27.76 -6.93 -7.54
C ASP A 137 26.73 -7.92 -6.94
N VAL A 138 26.36 -7.76 -5.68
CA VAL A 138 25.42 -8.66 -5.00
C VAL A 138 24.00 -8.07 -5.02
N ILE A 139 23.02 -8.86 -5.44
CA ILE A 139 21.59 -8.54 -5.35
C ILE A 139 21.05 -9.19 -4.08
N THR A 140 20.45 -8.39 -3.19
CA THR A 140 19.88 -8.90 -1.93
C THR A 140 18.36 -8.87 -1.94
N PRO A 141 17.69 -9.77 -1.18
CA PRO A 141 16.23 -9.68 -0.99
C PRO A 141 15.79 -8.33 -0.44
N ALA A 142 16.59 -7.72 0.43
CA ALA A 142 16.32 -6.41 1.01
C ALA A 142 16.24 -5.31 -0.06
N ASP A 143 17.21 -5.28 -0.97
CA ASP A 143 17.23 -4.31 -2.07
C ASP A 143 16.06 -4.52 -3.04
N LEU A 144 15.67 -5.76 -3.30
CA LEU A 144 14.52 -6.07 -4.15
C LEU A 144 13.20 -5.68 -3.48
N CYS A 145 13.05 -5.93 -2.17
CA CYS A 145 11.89 -5.48 -1.40
C CYS A 145 11.80 -3.94 -1.40
N PHE A 146 12.92 -3.27 -1.16
CA PHE A 146 13.00 -1.82 -1.21
C PHE A 146 12.62 -1.29 -2.60
N SER A 147 13.21 -1.83 -3.66
CA SER A 147 12.94 -1.41 -5.03
C SER A 147 11.49 -1.61 -5.42
N LEU A 148 10.90 -2.77 -5.11
CA LEU A 148 9.51 -3.08 -5.40
C LEU A 148 8.58 -2.11 -4.68
N GLN A 149 8.82 -1.87 -3.40
CA GLN A 149 8.02 -0.98 -2.56
C GLN A 149 8.07 0.47 -3.09
N GLU A 150 9.27 1.02 -3.32
CA GLU A 150 9.43 2.40 -3.78
C GLU A 150 8.76 2.66 -5.13
N HIS A 151 8.96 1.80 -6.11
CA HIS A 151 8.33 1.96 -7.43
C HIS A 151 6.81 1.83 -7.36
N MET A 152 6.31 0.85 -6.62
CA MET A 152 4.87 0.61 -6.48
C MET A 152 4.18 1.79 -5.80
N PHE A 153 4.75 2.28 -4.71
CA PHE A 153 4.17 3.40 -3.97
C PHE A 153 4.29 4.72 -4.74
N ALA A 154 5.38 4.93 -5.47
CA ALA A 154 5.50 6.09 -6.36
C ALA A 154 4.36 6.16 -7.39
N MET A 155 4.00 5.02 -8.00
CA MET A 155 2.85 4.98 -8.91
C MET A 155 1.53 5.30 -8.22
N LEU A 156 1.32 4.79 -6.99
CA LEU A 156 0.11 5.08 -6.23
C LEU A 156 0.03 6.57 -5.84
N VAL A 157 1.15 7.15 -5.42
CA VAL A 157 1.24 8.59 -5.11
C VAL A 157 0.91 9.41 -6.35
N GLU A 158 1.50 9.09 -7.50
CA GLU A 158 1.28 9.80 -8.76
C GLU A 158 -0.19 9.82 -9.18
N ILE A 159 -0.86 8.65 -9.21
CA ILE A 159 -2.26 8.62 -9.60
C ILE A 159 -3.18 9.26 -8.55
N THR A 160 -2.83 9.20 -7.27
CA THR A 160 -3.56 9.87 -6.19
C THR A 160 -3.45 11.38 -6.31
N GLU A 161 -2.25 11.89 -6.56
CA GLU A 161 -2.01 13.31 -6.80
C GLU A 161 -2.83 13.84 -7.98
N ARG A 162 -2.83 13.10 -9.10
CA ARG A 162 -3.65 13.45 -10.28
C ARG A 162 -5.14 13.51 -9.94
N ALA A 163 -5.65 12.54 -9.15
CA ALA A 163 -7.04 12.54 -8.71
C ALA A 163 -7.34 13.74 -7.81
N MET A 164 -6.48 14.03 -6.83
CA MET A 164 -6.61 15.19 -5.95
C MET A 164 -6.61 16.50 -6.74
N ALA A 165 -5.70 16.65 -7.71
CA ALA A 165 -5.65 17.82 -8.58
C ALA A 165 -6.94 17.99 -9.40
N HIS A 166 -7.48 16.89 -9.93
CA HIS A 166 -8.69 16.91 -10.76
C HIS A 166 -9.93 17.33 -9.96
N ILE A 167 -10.09 16.80 -8.75
CA ILE A 167 -11.28 17.08 -7.92
C ILE A 167 -11.11 18.30 -7.01
N GLY A 168 -9.92 18.89 -6.94
CA GLY A 168 -9.60 20.00 -6.04
C GLY A 168 -9.55 19.60 -4.56
N SER A 169 -9.40 18.31 -4.23
CA SER A 169 -9.22 17.84 -2.85
C SER A 169 -7.83 18.16 -2.36
N LYS A 170 -7.73 18.51 -1.09
CA LYS A 170 -6.46 18.65 -0.38
C LYS A 170 -6.14 17.47 0.52
N ASP A 171 -7.17 16.72 0.91
CA ASP A 171 -7.03 15.63 1.86
C ASP A 171 -7.14 14.27 1.20
N VAL A 172 -6.35 13.32 1.68
CA VAL A 172 -6.38 11.92 1.25
C VAL A 172 -6.51 11.00 2.47
N LEU A 173 -7.36 9.99 2.37
CA LEU A 173 -7.52 8.95 3.37
C LEU A 173 -7.00 7.63 2.80
N ILE A 174 -6.03 7.02 3.48
CA ILE A 174 -5.50 5.71 3.15
C ILE A 174 -6.23 4.65 3.98
N VAL A 175 -6.73 3.61 3.33
CA VAL A 175 -7.45 2.48 3.96
C VAL A 175 -6.96 1.14 3.42
N GLY A 176 -7.26 0.07 4.14
CA GLY A 176 -6.87 -1.29 3.79
C GLY A 176 -5.52 -1.71 4.38
N GLY A 177 -5.21 -3.01 4.40
CA GLY A 177 -4.04 -3.56 5.09
C GLY A 177 -2.71 -2.98 4.62
N VAL A 178 -2.51 -2.77 3.31
CA VAL A 178 -1.31 -2.10 2.79
C VAL A 178 -1.22 -0.64 3.22
N GLY A 179 -2.36 -0.03 3.57
CA GLY A 179 -2.41 1.35 4.08
C GLY A 179 -1.69 1.54 5.40
N CYS A 180 -1.41 0.46 6.15
CA CYS A 180 -0.59 0.49 7.37
C CYS A 180 0.91 0.62 7.10
N ASN A 181 1.36 0.44 5.85
CA ASN A 181 2.76 0.55 5.49
C ASN A 181 3.27 1.97 5.74
N ALA A 182 4.27 2.11 6.61
CA ALA A 182 4.77 3.41 7.04
C ALA A 182 5.36 4.21 5.87
N ARG A 183 6.03 3.54 4.91
CA ARG A 183 6.61 4.21 3.75
C ARG A 183 5.55 4.76 2.81
N LEU A 184 4.46 4.03 2.60
CA LEU A 184 3.34 4.53 1.80
C LEU A 184 2.71 5.77 2.45
N GLN A 185 2.50 5.74 3.76
CA GLN A 185 1.96 6.89 4.50
C GLN A 185 2.90 8.09 4.42
N GLU A 186 4.20 7.88 4.56
CA GLU A 186 5.21 8.92 4.43
C GLU A 186 5.18 9.58 3.04
N MET A 187 5.25 8.79 1.97
CA MET A 187 5.23 9.30 0.58
C MET A 187 3.93 10.05 0.26
N MET A 188 2.78 9.52 0.70
CA MET A 188 1.48 10.20 0.55
C MET A 188 1.42 11.49 1.39
N GLY A 189 2.02 11.49 2.59
CA GLY A 189 2.10 12.65 3.47
C GLY A 189 2.86 13.79 2.82
N ILE A 190 4.05 13.51 2.29
CA ILE A 190 4.88 14.48 1.57
C ILE A 190 4.09 15.10 0.40
N MET A 191 3.50 14.27 -0.44
CA MET A 191 2.70 14.73 -1.58
C MET A 191 1.52 15.61 -1.13
N ALA A 192 0.78 15.20 -0.07
CA ALA A 192 -0.36 15.96 0.43
C ALA A 192 0.08 17.31 1.02
N GLU A 193 1.17 17.36 1.77
CA GLU A 193 1.75 18.59 2.33
C GLU A 193 2.19 19.57 1.25
N GLU A 194 2.87 19.09 0.19
CA GLU A 194 3.28 19.90 -0.96
C GLU A 194 2.07 20.54 -1.67
N ARG A 195 0.92 19.90 -1.60
CA ARG A 195 -0.35 20.42 -2.11
C ARG A 195 -1.13 21.27 -1.09
N GLY A 196 -0.58 21.51 0.10
CA GLY A 196 -1.23 22.25 1.18
C GLY A 196 -2.42 21.50 1.77
N GLY A 197 -2.35 20.18 1.83
CA GLY A 197 -3.36 19.29 2.36
C GLY A 197 -2.82 18.36 3.44
N SER A 198 -3.56 17.27 3.72
CA SER A 198 -3.25 16.33 4.79
C SER A 198 -3.49 14.89 4.37
N VAL A 199 -2.69 13.97 4.92
CA VAL A 199 -2.93 12.54 4.83
C VAL A 199 -3.57 12.02 6.11
N PHE A 200 -4.54 11.14 5.96
CA PHE A 200 -5.16 10.40 7.04
C PHE A 200 -5.00 8.91 6.77
N ALA A 201 -4.72 8.14 7.80
CA ALA A 201 -4.66 6.69 7.74
C ALA A 201 -5.55 6.11 8.83
N THR A 202 -6.14 4.95 8.55
CA THR A 202 -6.89 4.21 9.56
C THR A 202 -5.92 3.52 10.53
N ASP A 203 -6.35 3.39 11.78
CA ASP A 203 -5.63 2.61 12.79
C ASP A 203 -5.45 1.16 12.29
N GLU A 204 -4.26 0.60 12.48
CA GLU A 204 -3.90 -0.74 12.00
C GLU A 204 -4.88 -1.84 12.44
N ARG A 205 -5.49 -1.68 13.62
CA ARG A 205 -6.51 -2.60 14.16
C ARG A 205 -7.79 -2.64 13.34
N PHE A 206 -8.04 -1.61 12.53
CA PHE A 206 -9.25 -1.44 11.72
C PHE A 206 -8.97 -1.34 10.21
N CYS A 207 -7.71 -1.49 9.79
CA CYS A 207 -7.34 -1.45 8.37
C CYS A 207 -7.78 -2.69 7.61
N ILE A 208 -7.87 -3.85 8.28
CA ILE A 208 -8.32 -5.11 7.71
C ILE A 208 -9.84 -5.24 7.90
N ASP A 209 -10.50 -5.96 7.00
CA ASP A 209 -11.92 -6.28 7.10
C ASP A 209 -12.26 -6.84 8.48
N ASN A 210 -13.28 -6.25 9.12
CA ASN A 210 -13.72 -6.68 10.44
C ASN A 210 -15.22 -6.56 10.58
N GLY A 211 -15.80 -7.35 11.51
CA GLY A 211 -17.24 -7.39 11.74
C GLY A 211 -17.84 -6.06 12.20
N ILE A 212 -17.04 -5.21 12.89
CA ILE A 212 -17.52 -3.92 13.40
C ILE A 212 -17.82 -2.96 12.25
N MET A 213 -16.97 -2.87 11.23
CA MET A 213 -17.22 -1.97 10.10
C MET A 213 -18.45 -2.41 9.28
N ILE A 214 -18.67 -3.72 9.15
CA ILE A 214 -19.86 -4.27 8.47
C ILE A 214 -21.12 -3.97 9.29
N ALA A 215 -21.08 -4.25 10.59
CA ALA A 215 -22.20 -4.00 11.51
C ALA A 215 -22.53 -2.49 11.58
N HIS A 216 -21.52 -1.62 11.58
CA HIS A 216 -21.72 -0.17 11.61
C HIS A 216 -22.45 0.32 10.35
N ALA A 217 -22.04 -0.12 9.18
CA ALA A 217 -22.71 0.21 7.92
C ALA A 217 -24.18 -0.27 7.93
N GLY A 218 -24.42 -1.49 8.42
CA GLY A 218 -25.78 -2.02 8.60
C GLY A 218 -26.62 -1.23 9.60
N LEU A 219 -26.03 -0.78 10.71
CA LEU A 219 -26.71 0.07 11.70
C LEU A 219 -27.10 1.43 11.09
N LEU A 220 -26.22 2.05 10.31
CA LEU A 220 -26.54 3.30 9.63
C LEU A 220 -27.69 3.13 8.63
N ALA A 221 -27.64 2.08 7.81
CA ALA A 221 -28.71 1.73 6.88
C ALA A 221 -30.05 1.52 7.61
N PHE A 222 -30.04 0.76 8.73
CA PHE A 222 -31.23 0.54 9.54
C PHE A 222 -31.81 1.84 10.11
N ARG A 223 -30.97 2.75 10.64
CA ARG A 223 -31.38 4.07 11.14
C ARG A 223 -32.02 4.93 10.06
N MET A 224 -31.64 4.74 8.80
CA MET A 224 -32.22 5.42 7.65
C MET A 224 -33.46 4.72 7.10
N GLY A 225 -34.01 3.71 7.80
CA GLY A 225 -35.19 2.95 7.38
C GLY A 225 -34.92 1.96 6.25
N GLN A 226 -33.65 1.69 5.92
CA GLN A 226 -33.29 0.72 4.89
C GLN A 226 -33.20 -0.66 5.50
N THR A 227 -34.20 -1.50 5.20
CA THR A 227 -34.24 -2.90 5.63
C THR A 227 -34.43 -3.80 4.43
N VAL A 228 -33.81 -4.97 4.46
CA VAL A 228 -33.95 -6.00 3.43
C VAL A 228 -34.59 -7.21 4.07
N PRO A 229 -35.80 -7.64 3.63
CA PRO A 229 -36.41 -8.88 4.12
C PRO A 229 -35.52 -10.08 3.81
N LEU A 230 -35.57 -11.09 4.65
CA LEU A 230 -34.68 -12.26 4.56
C LEU A 230 -34.76 -12.95 3.19
N GLU A 231 -35.95 -13.07 2.63
CA GLU A 231 -36.22 -13.67 1.32
C GLU A 231 -35.62 -12.87 0.14
N LYS A 232 -35.28 -11.61 0.36
CA LYS A 232 -34.60 -10.74 -0.62
C LYS A 232 -33.13 -10.54 -0.32
N SER A 233 -32.65 -11.14 0.77
CA SER A 233 -31.24 -11.08 1.13
C SER A 233 -30.42 -11.86 0.11
N THR A 234 -29.37 -11.20 -0.42
CA THR A 234 -28.50 -11.79 -1.43
C THR A 234 -27.08 -11.29 -1.29
N THR A 235 -26.13 -11.99 -1.88
CA THR A 235 -24.75 -11.57 -2.00
C THR A 235 -24.37 -11.44 -3.47
N THR A 236 -23.57 -10.43 -3.79
CA THR A 236 -23.06 -10.24 -5.15
C THR A 236 -21.53 -10.33 -5.12
N GLN A 237 -21.01 -11.35 -5.77
CA GLN A 237 -19.56 -11.51 -5.96
C GLN A 237 -19.05 -10.38 -6.86
N ARG A 238 -17.88 -9.82 -6.55
CA ARG A 238 -17.25 -8.71 -7.31
C ARG A 238 -18.13 -7.46 -7.40
N TYR A 239 -18.81 -7.13 -6.31
CA TYR A 239 -19.60 -5.90 -6.25
C TYR A 239 -18.68 -4.69 -6.35
N ARG A 240 -18.97 -3.79 -7.30
CA ARG A 240 -18.11 -2.63 -7.53
C ARG A 240 -18.36 -1.53 -6.49
N THR A 241 -17.29 -0.90 -6.04
CA THR A 241 -17.33 0.18 -5.04
C THR A 241 -18.15 1.39 -5.51
N ASP A 242 -18.23 1.65 -6.81
CA ASP A 242 -18.95 2.77 -7.41
C ASP A 242 -20.46 2.49 -7.66
N THR A 243 -20.93 1.27 -7.40
CA THR A 243 -22.33 0.88 -7.59
C THR A 243 -23.28 1.45 -6.52
N PRO A 244 -22.93 1.45 -5.21
CA PRO A 244 -23.85 1.88 -4.16
C PRO A 244 -24.25 3.35 -4.27
N HIS A 245 -25.53 3.62 -4.02
CA HIS A 245 -26.00 4.97 -3.75
C HIS A 245 -25.95 5.22 -2.24
N ILE A 246 -25.24 6.26 -1.84
CA ILE A 246 -25.02 6.59 -0.46
C ILE A 246 -26.14 7.52 0.02
N SER A 247 -27.10 6.97 0.74
CA SER A 247 -28.29 7.70 1.20
C SER A 247 -28.17 8.20 2.65
N TRP A 248 -27.22 7.68 3.43
CA TRP A 248 -27.00 8.09 4.82
C TRP A 248 -26.09 9.32 4.98
N ARG A 249 -25.66 9.91 3.86
CA ARG A 249 -24.83 11.10 3.83
C ARG A 249 -25.38 12.06 2.79
N ALA A 250 -25.73 13.27 3.21
CA ALA A 250 -26.17 14.33 2.34
C ALA A 250 -25.01 14.92 1.54
#